data_1577417c45a379eb4ad891e6b8353ecc
#
_entry.id   1577417c45a379eb4ad891e6b8353ecc
#
_cell.length_a   1.000
_cell.length_b   1.000
_cell.length_c   1.000
_cell.angle_alpha   90.00
_cell.angle_beta   90.00
_cell.angle_gamma   90.00
#
_symmetry.space_group_name_H-M   'P 1'
#
loop_
_entity.id
_entity.type
_entity.pdbx_description
1 polymer ?
#
loop_
_entity_poly.entity_id
_entity_poly.type
_entity_poly.pdbx_seq_one_letter_code
_entity_poly.pdbx_strand_id
1 'polypeptide(L)'
;VKLEQDWAINQHMFGQVVSINTNGGTKVEDGYAVFRGRGTGKTFLETAKIGDRVQFIIGMYESHSFERPNIMQLSAGNCYVMREGRLTNRNWNEDYNNKNYPRTGFGVSQDHNTLWLMVMEKPGMYTHEMASILRHFGAWEAAGADGGGSAQFNLGGQIINPTTEGVPRAVGNSIFLFSTAPDDSVVTEMRTVSTFMRLPKYAAIKPDFLGYNQYGMLIDKNLPGVKLS
;
A
#
# COMPACT_ATOMS: atom_id res chain seq x y z
N VAL A 1 -3.87 11.17 -25.71
CA VAL A 1 -4.92 12.17 -25.55
C VAL A 1 -4.40 13.27 -24.65
N LYS A 2 -4.46 14.52 -25.09
CA LYS A 2 -4.22 15.70 -24.25
C LYS A 2 -5.50 16.02 -23.49
N LEU A 3 -5.43 16.14 -22.18
CA LEU A 3 -6.59 16.42 -21.32
C LEU A 3 -6.97 17.91 -21.39
N GLU A 4 -8.24 18.20 -21.28
CA GLU A 4 -8.80 19.56 -21.20
C GLU A 4 -8.94 20.04 -19.74
N GLN A 5 -8.73 19.15 -18.76
CA GLN A 5 -8.89 19.41 -17.33
C GLN A 5 -7.99 18.49 -16.52
N ASP A 6 -7.80 18.79 -15.26
CA ASP A 6 -7.10 17.92 -14.31
C ASP A 6 -7.85 16.61 -14.10
N TRP A 7 -7.13 15.55 -13.69
CA TRP A 7 -7.69 14.26 -13.41
C TRP A 7 -8.75 14.34 -12.31
N ALA A 8 -9.92 13.74 -12.59
CA ALA A 8 -10.98 13.60 -11.61
C ALA A 8 -11.64 12.23 -11.71
N ILE A 9 -11.92 11.62 -10.55
CA ILE A 9 -12.66 10.36 -10.46
C ILE A 9 -14.16 10.68 -10.43
N ASN A 10 -14.97 9.82 -11.04
CA ASN A 10 -16.43 9.95 -11.10
C ASN A 10 -16.94 11.22 -11.84
N GLN A 11 -16.09 11.85 -12.62
CA GLN A 11 -16.45 12.98 -13.45
C GLN A 11 -16.21 12.68 -14.93
N HIS A 12 -16.96 13.36 -15.78
CA HIS A 12 -16.69 13.30 -17.21
C HIS A 12 -15.41 14.05 -17.52
N MET A 13 -14.46 13.31 -18.06
CA MET A 13 -13.18 13.82 -18.53
C MET A 13 -13.24 14.04 -20.04
N PHE A 14 -12.63 15.10 -20.50
CA PHE A 14 -12.54 15.43 -21.92
C PHE A 14 -11.09 15.58 -22.35
N GLY A 15 -10.83 15.32 -23.61
CA GLY A 15 -9.51 15.53 -24.18
C GLY A 15 -9.51 15.36 -25.68
N GLN A 16 -8.39 15.73 -26.29
CA GLN A 16 -8.18 15.62 -27.73
C GLN A 16 -7.14 14.55 -28.08
N VAL A 17 -7.43 13.73 -29.06
CA VAL A 17 -6.46 12.77 -29.60
C VAL A 17 -5.34 13.51 -30.31
N VAL A 18 -4.14 13.46 -29.75
CA VAL A 18 -2.95 14.16 -30.30
C VAL A 18 -1.95 13.22 -30.95
N SER A 19 -2.00 11.92 -30.62
CA SER A 19 -1.16 10.92 -31.27
C SER A 19 -1.80 9.53 -31.20
N ILE A 20 -1.47 8.68 -32.16
CA ILE A 20 -1.82 7.27 -32.22
C ILE A 20 -0.56 6.46 -32.40
N ASN A 21 -0.30 5.49 -31.51
CA ASN A 21 0.87 4.64 -31.53
C ASN A 21 0.44 3.16 -31.50
N THR A 22 0.84 2.40 -32.48
CA THR A 22 0.54 0.97 -32.60
C THR A 22 1.59 0.08 -31.94
N ASN A 23 2.77 0.60 -31.63
CA ASN A 23 3.90 -0.17 -31.09
C ASN A 23 3.91 -0.28 -29.56
N GLY A 24 3.07 0.48 -28.87
CA GLY A 24 3.07 0.57 -27.40
C GLY A 24 4.23 1.40 -26.86
N GLY A 25 4.45 1.34 -25.54
CA GLY A 25 5.56 2.03 -24.87
C GLY A 25 5.43 3.56 -24.83
N THR A 26 4.23 4.10 -25.03
CA THR A 26 4.00 5.55 -24.96
C THR A 26 4.18 6.05 -23.54
N LYS A 27 5.09 7.00 -23.34
CA LYS A 27 5.24 7.70 -22.06
C LYS A 27 4.00 8.56 -21.80
N VAL A 28 3.51 8.51 -20.56
CA VAL A 28 2.43 9.41 -20.11
C VAL A 28 3.08 10.64 -19.50
N GLU A 29 2.76 11.81 -20.03
CA GLU A 29 3.20 13.11 -19.53
C GLU A 29 2.07 13.81 -18.77
N ASP A 30 2.42 14.83 -17.98
CA ASP A 30 1.43 15.62 -17.27
C ASP A 30 0.44 16.26 -18.24
N GLY A 31 -0.85 16.20 -17.89
CA GLY A 31 -1.94 16.67 -18.75
C GLY A 31 -2.28 15.73 -19.90
N TYR A 32 -1.77 14.49 -19.91
CA TYR A 32 -2.06 13.51 -20.94
C TYR A 32 -2.63 12.21 -20.38
N ALA A 33 -3.41 11.50 -21.21
CA ALA A 33 -3.90 10.16 -20.97
C ALA A 33 -3.52 9.24 -22.13
N VAL A 34 -3.16 7.98 -21.82
CA VAL A 34 -2.90 6.94 -22.82
C VAL A 34 -3.94 5.85 -22.69
N PHE A 35 -4.71 5.64 -23.75
CA PHE A 35 -5.67 4.54 -23.87
C PHE A 35 -5.03 3.39 -24.61
N ARG A 36 -5.05 2.21 -24.01
CA ARG A 36 -4.53 0.97 -24.62
C ARG A 36 -5.64 -0.06 -24.71
N GLY A 37 -5.82 -0.63 -25.91
CA GLY A 37 -6.82 -1.66 -26.18
C GLY A 37 -6.22 -2.98 -26.64
N ARG A 38 -6.91 -4.09 -26.30
CA ARG A 38 -6.72 -5.42 -26.89
C ARG A 38 -8.08 -5.97 -27.32
N GLY A 39 -8.09 -6.89 -28.30
CA GLY A 39 -9.33 -7.47 -28.81
C GLY A 39 -10.32 -6.38 -29.24
N THR A 40 -11.56 -6.44 -28.78
CA THR A 40 -12.61 -5.46 -29.11
C THR A 40 -12.23 -4.03 -28.72
N GLY A 41 -11.51 -3.84 -27.60
CA GLY A 41 -11.01 -2.54 -27.20
C GLY A 41 -9.99 -1.97 -28.18
N LYS A 42 -9.14 -2.79 -28.79
CA LYS A 42 -8.25 -2.37 -29.87
C LYS A 42 -9.07 -1.89 -31.06
N THR A 43 -10.03 -2.69 -31.54
CA THR A 43 -10.90 -2.34 -32.66
C THR A 43 -11.64 -1.02 -32.43
N PHE A 44 -12.11 -0.78 -31.20
CA PHE A 44 -12.74 0.49 -30.85
C PHE A 44 -11.75 1.66 -30.94
N LEU A 45 -10.54 1.52 -30.37
CA LEU A 45 -9.54 2.60 -30.38
C LEU A 45 -9.01 2.90 -31.80
N GLU A 46 -9.01 1.92 -32.70
CA GLU A 46 -8.61 2.09 -34.11
C GLU A 46 -9.58 2.99 -34.90
N THR A 47 -10.77 3.27 -34.39
CA THR A 47 -11.70 4.23 -35.03
C THR A 47 -11.33 5.69 -34.78
N ALA A 48 -10.49 5.97 -33.76
CA ALA A 48 -10.11 7.32 -33.39
C ALA A 48 -9.13 7.93 -34.40
N LYS A 49 -9.24 9.23 -34.58
CA LYS A 49 -8.36 10.04 -35.45
C LYS A 49 -7.69 11.14 -34.64
N ILE A 50 -6.50 11.54 -35.07
CA ILE A 50 -5.83 12.72 -34.51
C ILE A 50 -6.75 13.94 -34.69
N GLY A 51 -6.97 14.70 -33.64
CA GLY A 51 -7.89 15.82 -33.59
C GLY A 51 -9.27 15.50 -33.03
N ASP A 52 -9.66 14.23 -32.92
CA ASP A 52 -10.93 13.85 -32.30
C ASP A 52 -11.01 14.30 -30.85
N ARG A 53 -12.14 14.86 -30.47
CA ARG A 53 -12.46 15.11 -29.06
C ARG A 53 -13.07 13.86 -28.46
N VAL A 54 -12.52 13.39 -27.36
CA VAL A 54 -12.97 12.20 -26.66
C VAL A 54 -13.51 12.53 -25.29
N GLN A 55 -14.50 11.76 -24.86
CA GLN A 55 -15.05 11.80 -23.52
C GLN A 55 -14.87 10.42 -22.87
N PHE A 56 -14.47 10.43 -21.61
CA PHE A 56 -14.35 9.22 -20.82
C PHE A 56 -14.61 9.50 -19.33
N ILE A 57 -14.79 8.45 -18.55
CA ILE A 57 -14.98 8.54 -17.12
C ILE A 57 -14.21 7.39 -16.46
N ILE A 58 -13.51 7.70 -15.37
CA ILE A 58 -13.01 6.69 -14.44
C ILE A 58 -14.04 6.60 -13.34
N GLY A 59 -14.95 5.63 -13.48
CA GLY A 59 -16.04 5.41 -12.53
C GLY A 59 -15.58 4.54 -11.36
N MET A 60 -15.81 5.00 -10.16
CA MET A 60 -15.65 4.21 -8.94
C MET A 60 -16.95 4.26 -8.17
N TYR A 61 -17.45 3.08 -7.86
CA TYR A 61 -18.71 2.91 -7.15
C TYR A 61 -18.48 1.99 -5.97
N GLU A 62 -19.08 2.30 -4.84
CA GLU A 62 -19.30 1.29 -3.82
C GLU A 62 -20.24 0.22 -4.37
N SER A 63 -19.97 -1.05 -4.05
CA SER A 63 -20.72 -2.18 -4.61
C SER A 63 -22.22 -2.19 -4.29
N HIS A 64 -22.68 -1.31 -3.39
CA HIS A 64 -24.05 -1.26 -2.91
C HIS A 64 -24.65 0.16 -2.84
N SER A 65 -23.92 1.17 -3.24
CA SER A 65 -24.38 2.56 -3.26
C SER A 65 -23.96 3.21 -4.58
N PHE A 66 -24.86 3.99 -5.15
CA PHE A 66 -24.53 4.86 -6.28
C PHE A 66 -23.95 6.18 -5.82
N GLU A 67 -23.77 6.35 -4.51
CA GLU A 67 -23.09 7.52 -3.97
C GLU A 67 -21.63 7.51 -4.39
N ARG A 68 -21.15 8.66 -4.78
CA ARG A 68 -19.77 8.87 -5.22
C ARG A 68 -19.03 9.57 -4.11
N PRO A 69 -18.31 8.82 -3.26
CA PRO A 69 -17.57 9.45 -2.18
C PRO A 69 -16.49 10.37 -2.74
N ASN A 70 -16.14 11.38 -1.96
CA ASN A 70 -14.99 12.21 -2.26
C ASN A 70 -13.72 11.39 -2.00
N ILE A 71 -13.16 10.80 -3.07
CA ILE A 71 -11.99 9.93 -2.98
C ILE A 71 -10.74 10.79 -3.10
N MET A 72 -9.99 10.89 -2.01
CA MET A 72 -8.71 11.61 -1.97
C MET A 72 -7.55 10.72 -2.43
N GLN A 73 -7.58 9.45 -2.07
CA GLN A 73 -6.56 8.47 -2.45
C GLN A 73 -7.19 7.11 -2.68
N LEU A 74 -6.56 6.33 -3.56
CA LEU A 74 -7.04 5.03 -3.94
C LEU A 74 -5.90 4.05 -4.06
N SER A 75 -6.07 2.87 -3.48
CA SER A 75 -5.22 1.71 -3.72
C SER A 75 -6.07 0.53 -4.17
N ALA A 76 -5.52 -0.28 -5.05
CA ALA A 76 -6.17 -1.49 -5.53
C ALA A 76 -5.52 -2.73 -4.92
N GLY A 77 -6.33 -3.76 -4.68
CA GLY A 77 -5.88 -5.09 -4.29
C GLY A 77 -6.47 -6.16 -5.19
N ASN A 78 -5.88 -7.35 -5.19
CA ASN A 78 -6.40 -8.48 -5.95
C ASN A 78 -7.48 -9.25 -5.21
N CYS A 79 -7.55 -9.10 -3.89
CA CYS A 79 -8.45 -9.87 -3.05
C CYS A 79 -8.95 -9.01 -1.88
N TYR A 80 -10.26 -8.94 -1.75
CA TYR A 80 -10.90 -8.38 -0.57
C TYR A 80 -10.93 -9.47 0.51
N VAL A 81 -10.18 -9.30 1.60
CA VAL A 81 -10.00 -10.37 2.59
C VAL A 81 -10.84 -10.18 3.85
N MET A 82 -11.27 -8.96 4.12
CA MET A 82 -12.15 -8.65 5.25
C MET A 82 -13.07 -7.48 4.92
N ARG A 83 -14.31 -7.59 5.37
CA ARG A 83 -15.32 -6.57 5.26
C ARG A 83 -16.16 -6.52 6.52
N GLU A 84 -16.37 -5.33 7.07
CA GLU A 84 -17.17 -5.12 8.28
C GLU A 84 -16.77 -6.05 9.44
N GLY A 85 -15.47 -6.22 9.66
CA GLY A 85 -14.92 -7.09 10.69
C GLY A 85 -15.04 -8.60 10.42
N ARG A 86 -15.59 -8.99 9.28
CA ARG A 86 -15.80 -10.39 8.90
C ARG A 86 -14.85 -10.80 7.79
N LEU A 87 -14.27 -11.98 7.91
CA LEU A 87 -13.50 -12.59 6.84
C LEU A 87 -14.41 -12.84 5.64
N THR A 88 -13.95 -12.48 4.46
CA THR A 88 -14.60 -12.84 3.20
C THR A 88 -13.99 -14.14 2.68
N ASN A 89 -14.72 -14.86 1.83
CA ASN A 89 -14.19 -16.02 1.12
C ASN A 89 -14.06 -15.76 -0.39
N ARG A 90 -14.12 -14.50 -0.78
CA ARG A 90 -14.05 -14.11 -2.18
C ARG A 90 -12.65 -14.37 -2.72
N ASN A 91 -12.56 -15.06 -3.85
CA ASN A 91 -11.33 -15.37 -4.56
C ASN A 91 -10.29 -16.20 -3.79
N TRP A 92 -10.62 -16.78 -2.63
CA TRP A 92 -9.66 -17.56 -1.86
C TRP A 92 -9.29 -18.89 -2.51
N ASN A 93 -10.18 -19.44 -3.38
CA ASN A 93 -9.93 -20.67 -4.12
C ASN A 93 -9.13 -20.47 -5.41
N GLU A 94 -8.83 -19.24 -5.79
CA GLU A 94 -7.94 -18.97 -6.91
C GLU A 94 -6.53 -19.44 -6.60
N ASP A 95 -5.84 -20.03 -7.57
CA ASP A 95 -4.48 -20.58 -7.41
C ASP A 95 -3.50 -19.62 -6.74
N TYR A 96 -3.61 -18.33 -7.08
CA TYR A 96 -2.78 -17.29 -6.49
C TYR A 96 -3.04 -17.13 -4.99
N ASN A 97 -4.28 -17.21 -4.56
CA ASN A 97 -4.68 -16.98 -3.16
C ASN A 97 -4.55 -18.24 -2.30
N ASN A 98 -4.65 -19.41 -2.91
CA ASN A 98 -4.64 -20.72 -2.24
C ASN A 98 -3.27 -21.39 -2.28
N LYS A 99 -2.22 -20.65 -1.96
CA LYS A 99 -0.86 -21.20 -1.83
C LYS A 99 -0.01 -20.34 -0.90
N ASN A 100 1.04 -20.94 -0.35
CA ASN A 100 2.10 -20.19 0.31
C ASN A 100 2.82 -19.30 -0.70
N TYR A 101 2.71 -18.00 -0.50
CA TYR A 101 3.29 -17.02 -1.39
C TYR A 101 3.60 -15.72 -0.62
N PRO A 102 4.68 -15.01 -0.95
CA PRO A 102 4.91 -13.68 -0.38
C PRO A 102 3.70 -12.77 -0.61
N ARG A 103 3.22 -12.11 0.43
CA ARG A 103 1.98 -11.35 0.43
C ARG A 103 2.22 -9.91 0.84
N THR A 104 1.41 -9.04 0.27
CA THR A 104 1.22 -7.68 0.76
C THR A 104 -0.25 -7.51 1.10
N GLY A 105 -0.52 -6.99 2.28
CA GLY A 105 -1.87 -6.72 2.75
C GLY A 105 -1.96 -5.37 3.43
N PHE A 106 -3.14 -4.81 3.44
CA PHE A 106 -3.45 -3.61 4.19
C PHE A 106 -4.85 -3.70 4.78
N GLY A 107 -5.05 -3.04 5.91
CA GLY A 107 -6.33 -3.00 6.59
C GLY A 107 -6.51 -1.71 7.37
N VAL A 108 -7.77 -1.35 7.62
CA VAL A 108 -8.12 -0.18 8.43
C VAL A 108 -9.03 -0.58 9.58
N SER A 109 -8.94 0.13 10.70
CA SER A 109 -9.84 -0.04 11.85
C SER A 109 -11.24 0.50 11.55
N GLN A 110 -12.23 0.09 12.36
CA GLN A 110 -13.60 0.55 12.23
C GLN A 110 -13.76 2.06 12.42
N ASP A 111 -12.96 2.65 13.29
CA ASP A 111 -12.93 4.10 13.55
C ASP A 111 -12.08 4.88 12.54
N HIS A 112 -11.47 4.20 11.56
CA HIS A 112 -10.61 4.73 10.52
C HIS A 112 -9.34 5.44 11.01
N ASN A 113 -8.95 5.23 12.27
CA ASN A 113 -7.78 5.88 12.87
C ASN A 113 -6.49 5.05 12.78
N THR A 114 -6.61 3.76 12.44
CA THR A 114 -5.46 2.86 12.34
C THR A 114 -5.40 2.23 10.96
N LEU A 115 -4.24 2.32 10.32
CA LEU A 115 -3.90 1.64 9.09
C LEU A 115 -2.83 0.58 9.37
N TRP A 116 -3.10 -0.66 9.03
CA TRP A 116 -2.11 -1.73 9.02
C TRP A 116 -1.58 -1.95 7.61
N LEU A 117 -0.26 -1.95 7.49
CA LEU A 117 0.45 -2.38 6.30
C LEU A 117 1.24 -3.63 6.65
N MET A 118 1.10 -4.66 5.85
CA MET A 118 1.69 -5.96 6.09
C MET A 118 2.41 -6.44 4.84
N VAL A 119 3.65 -6.88 5.02
CA VAL A 119 4.41 -7.61 4.02
C VAL A 119 4.86 -8.92 4.63
N MET A 120 4.61 -10.02 3.94
CA MET A 120 5.10 -11.35 4.29
C MET A 120 6.08 -11.81 3.22
N GLU A 121 7.31 -12.08 3.65
CA GLU A 121 8.39 -12.61 2.83
C GLU A 121 8.30 -14.13 2.65
N LYS A 122 9.23 -14.73 1.90
CA LYS A 122 9.33 -16.20 1.78
C LYS A 122 9.46 -16.89 3.15
N PRO A 123 8.82 -18.06 3.34
CA PRO A 123 8.09 -18.85 2.34
C PRO A 123 6.71 -18.30 1.98
N GLY A 124 6.25 -17.22 2.62
CA GLY A 124 4.94 -16.63 2.41
C GLY A 124 3.86 -17.26 3.29
N MET A 125 2.62 -16.97 2.93
CA MET A 125 1.42 -17.51 3.59
C MET A 125 0.26 -17.60 2.62
N TYR A 126 -0.78 -18.33 3.03
CA TYR A 126 -2.08 -18.30 2.34
C TYR A 126 -2.77 -16.97 2.56
N THR A 127 -3.62 -16.57 1.63
CA THR A 127 -4.38 -15.32 1.74
C THR A 127 -5.29 -15.30 2.98
N HIS A 128 -5.90 -16.44 3.34
CA HIS A 128 -6.76 -16.53 4.53
C HIS A 128 -5.98 -16.40 5.85
N GLU A 129 -4.70 -16.80 5.88
CA GLU A 129 -3.83 -16.59 7.04
C GLU A 129 -3.51 -15.10 7.22
N MET A 130 -3.15 -14.41 6.13
CA MET A 130 -2.97 -12.96 6.13
C MET A 130 -4.21 -12.24 6.63
N ALA A 131 -5.39 -12.64 6.16
CA ALA A 131 -6.66 -12.08 6.60
C ALA A 131 -6.89 -12.28 8.11
N SER A 132 -6.54 -13.46 8.62
CA SER A 132 -6.67 -13.80 10.05
C SER A 132 -5.74 -12.97 10.92
N ILE A 133 -4.52 -12.68 10.44
CA ILE A 133 -3.56 -11.82 11.12
C ILE A 133 -4.09 -10.37 11.16
N LEU A 134 -4.53 -9.83 10.04
CA LEU A 134 -5.09 -8.47 10.00
C LEU A 134 -6.30 -8.33 10.92
N ARG A 135 -7.18 -9.36 10.97
CA ARG A 135 -8.29 -9.40 11.92
C ARG A 135 -7.83 -9.42 13.38
N HIS A 136 -6.79 -10.21 13.69
CA HIS A 136 -6.22 -10.27 15.04
C HIS A 136 -5.72 -8.92 15.52
N PHE A 137 -5.14 -8.13 14.63
CA PHE A 137 -4.72 -6.76 14.93
C PHE A 137 -5.86 -5.74 14.97
N GLY A 138 -7.09 -6.12 14.67
CA GLY A 138 -8.26 -5.26 14.77
C GLY A 138 -8.67 -4.55 13.47
N ALA A 139 -8.19 -5.03 12.33
CA ALA A 139 -8.67 -4.51 11.05
C ALA A 139 -10.17 -4.78 10.91
N TRP A 140 -10.90 -3.80 10.40
CA TRP A 140 -12.33 -3.85 10.10
C TRP A 140 -12.57 -4.10 8.60
N GLU A 141 -11.82 -3.39 7.77
CA GLU A 141 -11.72 -3.60 6.32
C GLU A 141 -10.30 -4.01 5.98
N ALA A 142 -10.12 -4.97 5.08
CA ALA A 142 -8.79 -5.37 4.63
C ALA A 142 -8.78 -5.95 3.22
N ALA A 143 -7.67 -5.73 2.53
CA ALA A 143 -7.43 -6.26 1.19
C ALA A 143 -6.00 -6.78 1.05
N GLY A 144 -5.82 -7.76 0.17
CA GLY A 144 -4.52 -8.20 -0.31
C GLY A 144 -4.12 -7.44 -1.56
N ALA A 145 -2.92 -6.92 -1.59
CA ALA A 145 -2.31 -6.34 -2.79
C ALA A 145 -1.48 -7.38 -3.55
N ASP A 146 -0.70 -6.93 -4.54
CA ASP A 146 0.21 -7.80 -5.27
C ASP A 146 1.28 -8.40 -4.35
N GLY A 147 1.75 -9.58 -4.70
CA GLY A 147 2.71 -10.35 -3.89
C GLY A 147 3.95 -10.77 -4.68
N GLY A 148 4.64 -11.79 -4.19
CA GLY A 148 5.86 -12.28 -4.82
C GLY A 148 6.95 -11.21 -4.84
N GLY A 149 7.54 -10.95 -6.00
CA GLY A 149 8.58 -9.94 -6.17
C GLY A 149 8.13 -8.50 -5.91
N SER A 150 6.82 -8.24 -5.94
CA SER A 150 6.22 -6.93 -5.62
C SER A 150 6.02 -6.72 -4.12
N ALA A 151 6.14 -7.77 -3.28
CA ALA A 151 6.03 -7.67 -1.83
C ALA A 151 7.28 -7.00 -1.25
N GLN A 152 7.22 -5.69 -1.08
CA GLN A 152 8.33 -4.87 -0.62
C GLN A 152 7.86 -3.89 0.45
N PHE A 153 8.66 -3.72 1.49
CA PHE A 153 8.45 -2.72 2.54
C PHE A 153 9.66 -1.80 2.58
N ASN A 154 9.43 -0.53 2.27
CA ASN A 154 10.45 0.50 2.30
C ASN A 154 10.29 1.37 3.55
N LEU A 155 11.35 1.53 4.31
CA LEU A 155 11.40 2.41 5.47
C LEU A 155 12.60 3.35 5.34
N GLY A 156 12.34 4.65 5.30
CA GLY A 156 13.39 5.65 5.18
C GLY A 156 14.27 5.51 3.92
N GLY A 157 13.69 5.06 2.81
CA GLY A 157 14.42 4.86 1.54
C GLY A 157 15.09 3.49 1.40
N GLN A 158 14.98 2.61 2.39
CA GLN A 158 15.58 1.28 2.35
C GLN A 158 14.51 0.17 2.35
N ILE A 159 14.67 -0.82 1.49
CA ILE A 159 13.85 -2.04 1.53
C ILE A 159 14.31 -2.87 2.73
N ILE A 160 13.41 -3.09 3.70
CA ILE A 160 13.73 -3.76 4.97
C ILE A 160 13.37 -5.25 5.00
N ASN A 161 12.61 -5.74 4.04
CA ASN A 161 12.32 -7.18 3.91
C ASN A 161 13.18 -7.80 2.79
N PRO A 162 13.61 -9.07 2.93
CA PRO A 162 14.22 -9.81 1.84
C PRO A 162 13.27 -9.90 0.65
N THR A 163 13.73 -9.45 -0.51
CA THR A 163 12.92 -9.50 -1.72
C THR A 163 12.89 -10.92 -2.30
N THR A 164 11.75 -11.32 -2.84
CA THR A 164 11.52 -12.66 -3.37
C THR A 164 12.53 -13.05 -4.47
N GLU A 165 12.99 -12.07 -5.23
CA GLU A 165 13.88 -12.25 -6.39
C GLU A 165 15.34 -11.89 -6.08
N GLY A 166 15.67 -11.56 -4.83
CA GLY A 166 16.99 -11.12 -4.41
C GLY A 166 17.32 -9.66 -4.74
N VAL A 167 16.53 -9.05 -5.62
CA VAL A 167 16.60 -7.63 -5.97
C VAL A 167 15.21 -7.00 -5.92
N PRO A 168 15.08 -5.72 -5.56
CA PRO A 168 13.79 -5.04 -5.59
C PRO A 168 13.22 -4.99 -7.00
N ARG A 169 11.94 -5.39 -7.14
CA ARG A 169 11.20 -5.28 -8.40
C ARG A 169 10.67 -3.85 -8.57
N ALA A 170 10.77 -3.30 -9.77
CA ALA A 170 10.06 -2.08 -10.11
C ALA A 170 8.54 -2.33 -10.07
N VAL A 171 7.82 -1.51 -9.32
CA VAL A 171 6.35 -1.56 -9.16
C VAL A 171 5.73 -0.28 -9.71
N GLY A 172 4.50 -0.38 -10.20
CA GLY A 172 3.82 0.74 -10.85
C GLY A 172 3.31 1.79 -9.88
N ASN A 173 3.03 1.40 -8.63
CA ASN A 173 2.56 2.28 -7.56
C ASN A 173 2.90 1.69 -6.19
N SER A 174 2.75 2.50 -5.15
CA SER A 174 2.99 2.11 -3.76
C SER A 174 2.09 2.92 -2.83
N ILE A 175 1.87 2.41 -1.61
CA ILE A 175 1.27 3.18 -0.53
C ILE A 175 2.41 3.89 0.20
N PHE A 176 2.35 5.21 0.26
CA PHE A 176 3.32 6.04 0.97
C PHE A 176 2.70 6.61 2.24
N LEU A 177 3.45 6.53 3.34
CA LEU A 177 3.12 7.19 4.58
C LEU A 177 4.16 8.28 4.84
N PHE A 178 3.70 9.49 5.06
CA PHE A 178 4.53 10.63 5.41
C PHE A 178 4.17 11.11 6.81
N SER A 179 5.19 11.27 7.65
CA SER A 179 4.98 11.96 8.93
C SER A 179 4.80 13.45 8.67
N THR A 180 3.75 14.03 9.25
CA THR A 180 3.52 15.48 9.30
C THR A 180 3.89 16.06 10.66
N ALA A 181 4.50 15.24 11.55
CA ALA A 181 5.00 15.70 12.84
C ALA A 181 6.09 16.76 12.62
N PRO A 182 6.06 17.85 13.40
CA PRO A 182 7.13 18.84 13.37
C PRO A 182 8.45 18.21 13.81
N ASP A 183 9.56 18.78 13.36
CA ASP A 183 10.89 18.41 13.84
C ASP A 183 10.98 18.71 15.34
N ASP A 184 11.27 17.69 16.13
CA ASP A 184 11.42 17.78 17.58
C ASP A 184 12.53 16.82 18.01
N SER A 185 13.61 17.38 18.54
CA SER A 185 14.78 16.64 19.01
C SER A 185 14.75 16.34 20.50
N VAL A 186 13.67 16.70 21.20
CA VAL A 186 13.54 16.48 22.63
C VAL A 186 13.13 15.04 22.91
N VAL A 187 13.93 14.30 23.67
CA VAL A 187 13.57 12.96 24.13
C VAL A 187 12.54 13.08 25.26
N THR A 188 11.34 12.57 25.03
CA THR A 188 10.23 12.55 26.00
C THR A 188 9.84 11.15 26.43
N GLU A 189 10.23 10.13 25.67
CA GLU A 189 9.94 8.72 25.95
C GLU A 189 11.21 7.88 25.81
N MET A 190 11.36 6.90 26.69
CA MET A 190 12.46 5.95 26.69
C MET A 190 11.92 4.54 26.52
N ARG A 191 12.55 3.78 25.61
CA ARG A 191 12.23 2.36 25.39
C ARG A 191 13.49 1.53 25.45
N THR A 192 13.39 0.29 25.96
CA THR A 192 14.48 -0.67 25.89
C THR A 192 14.62 -1.23 24.48
N VAL A 193 15.84 -1.48 24.05
CA VAL A 193 16.11 -2.15 22.74
C VAL A 193 15.47 -3.53 22.69
N SER A 194 15.44 -4.23 23.82
CA SER A 194 14.79 -5.54 23.95
C SER A 194 13.54 -5.45 24.80
N THR A 195 12.40 -5.85 24.24
CA THR A 195 11.10 -5.89 24.94
C THR A 195 10.96 -7.09 25.88
N PHE A 196 11.88 -8.05 25.78
CA PHE A 196 11.85 -9.26 26.58
C PHE A 196 13.26 -9.72 26.92
N MET A 197 13.55 -9.83 28.24
CA MET A 197 14.83 -10.34 28.74
C MET A 197 14.59 -11.45 29.76
N ARG A 198 15.25 -12.60 29.56
CA ARG A 198 15.36 -13.67 30.56
C ARG A 198 16.77 -13.66 31.10
N LEU A 199 16.90 -13.52 32.41
CA LEU A 199 18.18 -13.57 33.09
C LEU A 199 18.23 -14.78 34.01
N PRO A 200 19.36 -15.49 34.05
CA PRO A 200 19.62 -16.46 35.10
C PRO A 200 19.60 -15.79 36.50
N LYS A 201 19.29 -16.57 37.51
CA LYS A 201 19.34 -16.10 38.88
C LYS A 201 20.74 -15.53 39.20
N TYR A 202 20.79 -14.34 39.79
CA TYR A 202 22.01 -13.59 40.10
C TYR A 202 22.77 -12.99 38.91
N ALA A 203 22.25 -13.06 37.71
CA ALA A 203 22.81 -12.31 36.57
C ALA A 203 22.33 -10.86 36.58
N ALA A 204 23.19 -9.96 36.15
CA ALA A 204 22.88 -8.55 35.93
C ALA A 204 23.11 -8.21 34.45
N ILE A 205 22.29 -7.34 33.92
CA ILE A 205 22.44 -6.79 32.58
C ILE A 205 22.28 -5.26 32.66
N LYS A 206 23.04 -4.58 31.85
CA LYS A 206 22.81 -3.16 31.58
C LYS A 206 21.99 -3.08 30.29
N PRO A 207 20.69 -2.71 30.36
CA PRO A 207 19.90 -2.57 29.15
C PRO A 207 20.32 -1.33 28.38
N ASP A 208 20.29 -1.43 27.06
CA ASP A 208 20.41 -0.27 26.18
C ASP A 208 19.04 0.38 25.99
N PHE A 209 19.02 1.70 25.98
CA PHE A 209 17.80 2.49 25.85
C PHE A 209 17.82 3.33 24.60
N LEU A 210 16.65 3.43 23.97
CA LEU A 210 16.36 4.28 22.85
C LEU A 210 15.53 5.47 23.33
N GLY A 211 15.87 6.66 22.86
CA GLY A 211 15.13 7.89 23.14
C GLY A 211 14.19 8.27 22.00
N TYR A 212 12.93 8.50 22.31
CA TYR A 212 11.91 8.94 21.38
C TYR A 212 11.35 10.30 21.78
N ASN A 213 10.97 11.12 20.81
CA ASN A 213 10.23 12.35 21.08
C ASN A 213 8.72 12.07 21.30
N GLN A 214 7.96 13.12 21.62
CA GLN A 214 6.51 13.04 21.85
C GLN A 214 5.70 12.53 20.64
N TYR A 215 6.27 12.54 19.46
CA TYR A 215 5.67 12.02 18.22
C TYR A 215 6.09 10.59 17.89
N GLY A 216 6.84 9.94 18.78
CA GLY A 216 7.34 8.58 18.59
C GLY A 216 8.50 8.46 17.61
N MET A 217 9.16 9.57 17.22
CA MET A 217 10.35 9.55 16.40
C MET A 217 11.57 9.18 17.24
N LEU A 218 12.42 8.29 16.72
CA LEU A 218 13.67 7.91 17.35
C LEU A 218 14.67 9.08 17.26
N ILE A 219 15.07 9.63 18.41
CA ILE A 219 15.98 10.77 18.52
C ILE A 219 17.37 10.32 18.93
N ASP A 220 17.47 9.39 19.87
CA ASP A 220 18.73 8.88 20.38
C ASP A 220 18.74 7.34 20.38
N LYS A 221 19.73 6.76 19.73
CA LYS A 221 19.92 5.30 19.65
C LYS A 221 20.66 4.71 20.85
N ASN A 222 21.21 5.54 21.71
CA ASN A 222 21.98 5.11 22.86
C ASN A 222 21.94 6.18 23.96
N LEU A 223 20.82 6.25 24.69
CA LEU A 223 20.63 7.21 25.78
C LEU A 223 21.65 6.95 26.88
N PRO A 224 22.63 7.86 27.10
CA PRO A 224 23.59 7.70 28.16
C PRO A 224 22.97 8.08 29.51
N GLY A 225 23.48 7.48 30.57
CA GLY A 225 23.23 7.96 31.96
C GLY A 225 21.86 7.61 32.53
N VAL A 226 21.10 6.70 31.91
CA VAL A 226 19.83 6.21 32.45
C VAL A 226 20.12 5.45 33.76
N LYS A 227 19.53 5.92 34.88
CA LYS A 227 19.54 5.24 36.19
C LYS A 227 18.14 4.69 36.44
N LEU A 228 18.07 3.40 36.67
CA LEU A 228 16.85 2.78 37.16
C LEU A 228 16.86 2.91 38.70
N SER A 229 15.85 3.54 39.23
CA SER A 229 15.63 3.67 40.68
C SER A 229 14.68 2.58 41.16
#